data_6efa8be2d48954b3c8de580adf9f531d
#
_entry.id   6efa8be2d48954b3c8de580adf9f531d
#
_cell.length_a   1.000
_cell.length_b   1.000
_cell.length_c   1.000
_cell.angle_alpha   90.00
_cell.angle_beta   90.00
_cell.angle_gamma   90.00
#
_symmetry.space_group_name_H-M   'P 1'
#
loop_
_entity.id
_entity.type
_entity.pdbx_description
1 polymer ?
#
loop_
_entity_poly.entity_id
_entity_poly.type
_entity_poly.pdbx_seq_one_letter_code
_entity_poly.pdbx_strand_id
1 'polypeptide(L)'
;MRKEEELLVALRRVIRAVDLRSKQLSKHVGLTGPQLLVMQNIQERPGIMVREIADSINLSPATITNILDRLEARDLATRIRSTQDKRKVGVFLTERGKAAVVDAPRPLQEHFVERFSQLKEWEQSQMVATVQRIASMMDAEDIDASPFLELG
;
A
#
# COMPACT_ATOMS: atom_id res chain seq x y z
N MET A 1 -31.72 -1.87 16.62
CA MET A 1 -30.98 -1.82 15.34
C MET A 1 -30.89 -3.24 14.78
N ARG A 2 -31.15 -3.41 13.52
CA ARG A 2 -31.04 -4.72 12.88
C ARG A 2 -29.56 -5.05 12.65
N LYS A 3 -29.21 -6.35 12.61
CA LYS A 3 -27.80 -6.82 12.49
C LYS A 3 -27.11 -6.30 11.23
N GLU A 4 -27.81 -6.25 10.12
CA GLU A 4 -27.26 -5.69 8.89
C GLU A 4 -26.95 -4.19 9.02
N GLU A 5 -27.73 -3.45 9.79
CA GLU A 5 -27.47 -2.03 10.04
C GLU A 5 -26.21 -1.85 10.93
N GLU A 6 -26.06 -2.67 11.97
CA GLU A 6 -24.87 -2.68 12.82
C GLU A 6 -23.61 -2.96 12.00
N LEU A 7 -23.68 -3.95 11.11
CA LEU A 7 -22.57 -4.30 10.23
C LEU A 7 -22.21 -3.15 9.28
N LEU A 8 -23.21 -2.56 8.63
CA LEU A 8 -22.98 -1.44 7.71
C LEU A 8 -22.39 -0.22 8.42
N VAL A 9 -22.80 0.04 9.66
CA VAL A 9 -22.18 1.10 10.48
C VAL A 9 -20.70 0.81 10.73
N ALA A 10 -20.37 -0.43 11.09
CA ALA A 10 -18.98 -0.84 11.31
C ALA A 10 -18.13 -0.69 10.04
N LEU A 11 -18.65 -1.12 8.89
CA LEU A 11 -17.98 -0.97 7.60
C LEU A 11 -17.74 0.50 7.24
N ARG A 12 -18.75 1.37 7.43
CA ARG A 12 -18.60 2.81 7.18
C ARG A 12 -17.50 3.42 8.05
N ARG A 13 -17.38 2.99 9.30
CA ARG A 13 -16.30 3.44 10.20
C ARG A 13 -14.93 3.04 9.67
N VAL A 14 -14.78 1.81 9.18
CA VAL A 14 -13.52 1.34 8.55
C VAL A 14 -13.20 2.19 7.32
N ILE A 15 -14.16 2.34 6.41
CA ILE A 15 -14.00 3.15 5.20
C ILE A 15 -13.60 4.59 5.57
N ARG A 16 -14.27 5.18 6.56
CA ARG A 16 -13.97 6.54 7.02
C ARG A 16 -12.57 6.66 7.61
N ALA A 17 -12.12 5.66 8.37
CA ALA A 17 -10.77 5.66 8.95
C ALA A 17 -9.70 5.60 7.84
N VAL A 18 -9.91 4.78 6.82
CA VAL A 18 -9.03 4.69 5.65
C VAL A 18 -8.95 6.03 4.91
N ASP A 19 -10.11 6.64 4.63
CA ASP A 19 -10.20 7.95 3.95
C ASP A 19 -9.46 9.06 4.71
N LEU A 20 -9.66 9.14 6.02
CA LEU A 20 -8.99 10.13 6.86
C LEU A 20 -7.46 9.97 6.87
N ARG A 21 -6.97 8.73 6.88
CA ARG A 21 -5.52 8.45 6.81
C ARG A 21 -4.93 8.80 5.45
N SER A 22 -5.62 8.47 4.37
CA SER A 22 -5.22 8.86 3.01
C SER A 22 -5.09 10.37 2.87
N LYS A 23 -6.05 11.12 3.40
CA LYS A 23 -6.02 12.59 3.39
C LYS A 23 -4.88 13.16 4.21
N GLN A 24 -4.58 12.58 5.37
CA GLN A 24 -3.45 12.99 6.20
C GLN A 24 -2.12 12.77 5.47
N LEU A 25 -1.94 11.61 4.85
CA LEU A 25 -0.74 11.30 4.10
C LEU A 25 -0.52 12.28 2.94
N SER A 26 -1.56 12.50 2.14
CA SER A 26 -1.52 13.44 1.01
C SER A 26 -1.20 14.86 1.47
N LYS A 27 -1.79 15.31 2.58
CA LYS A 27 -1.58 16.65 3.13
C LYS A 27 -0.15 16.86 3.67
N HIS A 28 0.43 15.86 4.35
CA HIS A 28 1.75 15.99 4.98
C HIS A 28 2.90 15.86 4.00
N VAL A 29 2.86 14.87 3.12
CA VAL A 29 3.98 14.53 2.23
C VAL A 29 3.61 14.59 0.75
N GLY A 30 2.35 14.82 0.42
CA GLY A 30 1.88 14.87 -0.96
C GLY A 30 2.00 13.54 -1.69
N LEU A 31 2.03 12.43 -0.95
CA LEU A 31 2.14 11.08 -1.50
C LEU A 31 0.83 10.32 -1.30
N THR A 32 0.50 9.45 -2.25
CA THR A 32 -0.54 8.45 -2.04
C THR A 32 0.02 7.27 -1.24
N GLY A 33 -0.87 6.44 -0.65
CA GLY A 33 -0.45 5.23 0.03
C GLY A 33 0.36 4.27 -0.84
N PRO A 34 -0.10 3.92 -2.05
CA PRO A 34 0.69 3.10 -2.97
C PRO A 34 2.05 3.68 -3.33
N GLN A 35 2.15 4.99 -3.52
CA GLN A 35 3.44 5.65 -3.75
C GLN A 35 4.39 5.48 -2.57
N LEU A 36 3.91 5.71 -1.36
CA LEU A 36 4.71 5.51 -0.15
C LEU A 36 5.17 4.05 -0.01
N LEU A 37 4.29 3.09 -0.27
CA LEU A 37 4.60 1.67 -0.19
C LEU A 37 5.70 1.27 -1.19
N VAL A 38 5.62 1.76 -2.41
CA VAL A 38 6.68 1.57 -3.43
C VAL A 38 7.99 2.17 -2.95
N MET A 39 7.96 3.39 -2.42
CA MET A 39 9.17 4.06 -1.91
C MET A 39 9.80 3.31 -0.74
N GLN A 40 9.00 2.78 0.17
CA GLN A 40 9.48 1.96 1.29
C GLN A 40 10.16 0.68 0.80
N ASN A 41 9.61 0.01 -0.21
CA ASN A 41 10.25 -1.15 -0.84
C ASN A 41 11.62 -0.81 -1.45
N ILE A 42 11.70 0.32 -2.14
CA ILE A 42 12.96 0.79 -2.71
C ILE A 42 13.98 1.11 -1.62
N GLN A 43 13.54 1.73 -0.52
CA GLN A 43 14.42 2.06 0.61
C GLN A 43 14.99 0.81 1.27
N GLU A 44 14.18 -0.22 1.45
CA GLU A 44 14.63 -1.50 2.03
C GLU A 44 15.59 -2.26 1.11
N ARG A 45 15.38 -2.17 -0.19
CA ARG A 45 16.16 -2.89 -1.21
C ARG A 45 16.54 -1.96 -2.37
N PRO A 46 17.52 -1.06 -2.19
CA PRO A 46 17.96 -0.19 -3.28
C PRO A 46 18.43 -1.00 -4.49
N GLY A 47 18.00 -0.60 -5.67
CA GLY A 47 18.27 -1.35 -6.90
C GLY A 47 17.25 -2.44 -7.23
N ILE A 48 16.16 -2.53 -6.46
CA ILE A 48 15.07 -3.47 -6.73
C ILE A 48 14.49 -3.25 -8.12
N MET A 49 14.08 -4.34 -8.78
CA MET A 49 13.46 -4.28 -10.11
C MET A 49 11.94 -4.08 -10.00
N VAL A 50 11.33 -3.51 -11.03
CA VAL A 50 9.88 -3.27 -11.09
C VAL A 50 9.08 -4.54 -10.79
N ARG A 51 9.45 -5.67 -11.39
CA ARG A 51 8.76 -6.95 -11.16
C ARG A 51 8.81 -7.39 -9.70
N GLU A 52 9.95 -7.19 -9.04
CA GLU A 52 10.11 -7.55 -7.64
C GLU A 52 9.24 -6.67 -6.72
N ILE A 53 9.14 -5.38 -7.02
CA ILE A 53 8.22 -4.48 -6.32
C ILE A 53 6.78 -4.95 -6.52
N ALA A 54 6.39 -5.22 -7.76
CA ALA A 54 5.04 -5.67 -8.10
C ALA A 54 4.65 -6.94 -7.35
N ASP A 55 5.53 -7.93 -7.31
CA ASP A 55 5.29 -9.19 -6.59
C ASP A 55 5.20 -8.97 -5.07
N SER A 56 6.02 -8.07 -4.53
CA SER A 56 6.09 -7.79 -3.10
C SER A 56 4.81 -7.12 -2.57
N ILE A 57 4.15 -6.31 -3.37
CA ILE A 57 3.00 -5.50 -2.93
C ILE A 57 1.70 -5.81 -3.68
N ASN A 58 1.65 -6.91 -4.41
CA ASN A 58 0.47 -7.39 -5.15
C ASN A 58 -0.15 -6.35 -6.07
N LEU A 59 0.68 -5.60 -6.77
CA LEU A 59 0.27 -4.71 -7.86
C LEU A 59 0.86 -5.19 -9.18
N SER A 60 0.22 -4.84 -10.29
CA SER A 60 0.75 -5.19 -11.61
C SER A 60 2.02 -4.39 -11.92
N PRO A 61 2.96 -4.94 -12.73
CA PRO A 61 4.12 -4.19 -13.19
C PRO A 61 3.77 -2.88 -13.89
N ALA A 62 2.67 -2.85 -14.64
CA ALA A 62 2.18 -1.63 -15.29
C ALA A 62 1.79 -0.55 -14.28
N THR A 63 1.12 -0.94 -13.19
CA THR A 63 0.77 -0.02 -12.09
C THR A 63 2.03 0.54 -11.42
N ILE A 64 3.01 -0.33 -11.13
CA ILE A 64 4.30 0.10 -10.55
C ILE A 64 5.02 1.08 -11.48
N THR A 65 5.05 0.80 -12.78
CA THR A 65 5.65 1.70 -13.77
C THR A 65 4.99 3.08 -13.74
N ASN A 66 3.67 3.14 -13.69
CA ASN A 66 2.94 4.41 -13.58
C ASN A 66 3.26 5.16 -12.29
N ILE A 67 3.36 4.44 -11.18
CA ILE A 67 3.76 5.03 -9.89
C ILE A 67 5.19 5.59 -9.99
N LEU A 68 6.12 4.84 -10.53
CA LEU A 68 7.50 5.27 -10.70
C LEU A 68 7.63 6.49 -11.63
N ASP A 69 6.86 6.55 -12.70
CA ASP A 69 6.84 7.70 -13.59
C ASP A 69 6.47 8.99 -12.83
N ARG A 70 5.48 8.90 -11.95
CA ARG A 70 5.06 10.01 -11.10
C ARG A 70 6.10 10.37 -10.05
N LEU A 71 6.74 9.37 -9.44
CA LEU A 71 7.81 9.59 -8.47
C LEU A 71 9.04 10.24 -9.12
N GLU A 72 9.41 9.81 -10.32
CA GLU A 72 10.50 10.42 -11.10
C GLU A 72 10.18 11.86 -11.47
N ALA A 73 8.96 12.14 -11.90
CA ALA A 73 8.52 13.50 -12.24
C ALA A 73 8.63 14.46 -11.04
N ARG A 74 8.56 13.95 -9.82
CA ARG A 74 8.71 14.71 -8.57
C ARG A 74 10.12 14.65 -7.99
N ASP A 75 11.08 14.06 -8.69
CA ASP A 75 12.46 13.86 -8.23
C ASP A 75 12.56 13.07 -6.90
N LEU A 76 11.72 12.04 -6.76
CA LEU A 76 11.70 11.19 -5.58
C LEU A 76 12.35 9.82 -5.82
N ALA A 77 12.35 9.34 -7.04
CA ALA A 77 12.95 8.08 -7.44
C ALA A 77 13.64 8.20 -8.80
N THR A 78 14.52 7.26 -9.09
CA THR A 78 15.20 7.16 -10.38
C THR A 78 15.37 5.70 -10.78
N ARG A 79 15.33 5.43 -12.07
CA ARG A 79 15.57 4.12 -12.66
C ARG A 79 16.93 4.14 -13.34
N ILE A 80 17.79 3.19 -13.01
CA ILE A 80 19.15 3.10 -13.54
C ILE A 80 19.34 1.73 -14.16
N ARG A 81 19.72 1.73 -15.45
CA ARG A 81 20.05 0.50 -16.15
C ARG A 81 21.40 -0.04 -15.65
N SER A 82 21.46 -1.34 -15.37
CA SER A 82 22.68 -1.99 -14.94
C SER A 82 23.77 -1.92 -16.02
N THR A 83 24.99 -1.60 -15.63
CA THR A 83 26.14 -1.65 -16.51
C THR A 83 26.63 -3.08 -16.78
N GLN A 84 26.36 -4.01 -15.86
CA GLN A 84 26.72 -5.42 -15.96
C GLN A 84 25.74 -6.22 -16.83
N ASP A 85 24.44 -5.95 -16.70
CA ASP A 85 23.39 -6.56 -17.50
C ASP A 85 22.38 -5.51 -17.93
N LYS A 86 22.48 -5.05 -19.17
CA LYS A 86 21.63 -4.00 -19.75
C LYS A 86 20.13 -4.33 -19.79
N ARG A 87 19.77 -5.61 -19.56
CA ARG A 87 18.37 -6.03 -19.45
C ARG A 87 17.77 -5.71 -18.08
N LYS A 88 18.60 -5.40 -17.10
CA LYS A 88 18.18 -5.12 -15.73
C LYS A 88 18.18 -3.61 -15.48
N VAL A 89 17.04 -3.12 -14.98
CA VAL A 89 16.85 -1.73 -14.53
C VAL A 89 16.52 -1.75 -13.06
N GLY A 90 17.39 -1.19 -12.24
CA GLY A 90 17.20 -1.04 -10.81
C GLY A 90 16.54 0.29 -10.46
N VAL A 91 15.75 0.31 -9.41
CA VAL A 91 15.07 1.50 -8.92
C VAL A 91 15.72 1.97 -7.62
N PHE A 92 15.91 3.28 -7.51
CA PHE A 92 16.57 3.92 -6.36
C PHE A 92 15.77 5.14 -5.91
N LEU A 93 15.81 5.44 -4.62
CA LEU A 93 15.32 6.73 -4.12
C LEU A 93 16.40 7.82 -4.33
N THR A 94 15.96 9.01 -4.66
CA THR A 94 16.80 10.21 -4.57
C THR A 94 16.96 10.62 -3.11
N GLU A 95 17.86 11.54 -2.81
CA GLU A 95 17.99 12.08 -1.44
C GLU A 95 16.68 12.72 -0.98
N ARG A 96 15.97 13.40 -1.88
CA ARG A 96 14.64 13.95 -1.61
C ARG A 96 13.62 12.84 -1.32
N GLY A 97 13.67 11.73 -2.06
CA GLY A 97 12.81 10.57 -1.82
C GLY A 97 13.06 9.92 -0.46
N LYS A 98 14.31 9.78 -0.07
CA LYS A 98 14.68 9.25 1.26
C LYS A 98 14.16 10.12 2.39
N ALA A 99 14.29 11.44 2.27
CA ALA A 99 13.76 12.38 3.24
C ALA A 99 12.22 12.31 3.33
N ALA A 100 11.53 12.18 2.20
CA ALA A 100 10.08 12.06 2.16
C ALA A 100 9.58 10.80 2.88
N VAL A 101 10.28 9.67 2.75
CA VAL A 101 9.92 8.43 3.46
C VAL A 101 10.08 8.59 4.97
N VAL A 102 11.15 9.23 5.42
CA VAL A 102 11.41 9.46 6.85
C VAL A 102 10.33 10.36 7.46
N ASP A 103 9.89 11.40 6.75
CA ASP A 103 8.90 12.36 7.23
C ASP A 103 7.45 11.86 7.08
N ALA A 104 7.23 10.76 6.35
CA ALA A 104 5.90 10.24 6.11
C ALA A 104 5.23 9.77 7.41
N PRO A 105 3.94 10.08 7.62
CA PRO A 105 3.21 9.53 8.75
C PRO A 105 3.11 8.02 8.62
N ARG A 106 3.07 7.35 9.78
CA ARG A 106 2.97 5.90 9.82
C ARG A 106 1.69 5.42 9.13
N PRO A 107 1.78 4.49 8.16
CA PRO A 107 0.60 3.97 7.48
C PRO A 107 -0.40 3.33 8.44
N LEU A 108 -1.70 3.52 8.19
CA LEU A 108 -2.77 2.85 8.94
C LEU A 108 -2.57 1.32 8.95
N GLN A 109 -2.11 0.78 7.84
CA GLN A 109 -1.83 -0.63 7.69
C GLN A 109 -0.82 -1.17 8.71
N GLU A 110 0.28 -0.48 8.94
CA GLU A 110 1.30 -0.92 9.91
C GLU A 110 0.72 -1.01 11.33
N HIS A 111 -0.05 0.00 11.71
CA HIS A 111 -0.70 0.03 13.00
C HIS A 111 -1.73 -1.10 13.16
N PHE A 112 -2.49 -1.38 12.10
CA PHE A 112 -3.42 -2.49 12.05
C PHE A 112 -2.69 -3.84 12.16
N VAL A 113 -1.63 -4.04 11.36
CA VAL A 113 -0.86 -5.29 11.34
C VAL A 113 -0.27 -5.60 12.71
N GLU A 114 0.27 -4.62 13.41
CA GLU A 114 0.79 -4.82 14.77
C GLU A 114 -0.29 -5.34 15.72
N ARG A 115 -1.44 -4.72 15.73
CA ARG A 115 -2.55 -5.14 16.59
C ARG A 115 -3.09 -6.50 16.20
N PHE A 116 -3.24 -6.74 14.89
CA PHE A 116 -3.74 -8.00 14.36
C PHE A 116 -2.78 -9.17 14.69
N SER A 117 -1.47 -8.96 14.58
CA SER A 117 -0.47 -10.00 14.88
C SER A 117 -0.44 -10.42 16.35
N GLN A 118 -0.97 -9.59 17.26
CA GLN A 118 -1.08 -9.92 18.68
C GLN A 118 -2.29 -10.79 19.01
N LEU A 119 -3.21 -10.95 18.08
CA LEU A 119 -4.37 -11.81 18.25
C LEU A 119 -3.98 -13.28 18.17
N LYS A 120 -4.79 -14.13 18.81
CA LYS A 120 -4.66 -15.59 18.67
C LYS A 120 -5.00 -16.02 17.25
N GLU A 121 -4.40 -17.11 16.80
CA GLU A 121 -4.61 -17.62 15.44
C GLU A 121 -6.09 -17.83 15.08
N TRP A 122 -6.89 -18.35 16.02
CA TRP A 122 -8.31 -18.55 15.76
C TRP A 122 -9.09 -17.24 15.61
N GLU A 123 -8.69 -16.20 16.34
CA GLU A 123 -9.29 -14.86 16.20
C GLU A 123 -8.95 -14.25 14.85
N GLN A 124 -7.70 -14.38 14.42
CA GLN A 124 -7.23 -13.94 13.09
C GLN A 124 -8.01 -14.67 11.98
N SER A 125 -8.11 -15.98 12.06
CA SER A 125 -8.84 -16.79 11.09
C SER A 125 -10.32 -16.43 11.02
N GLN A 126 -10.94 -16.17 12.15
CA GLN A 126 -12.34 -15.75 12.22
C GLN A 126 -12.55 -14.38 11.53
N MET A 127 -11.68 -13.44 11.76
CA MET A 127 -11.75 -12.11 11.13
C MET A 127 -11.55 -12.20 9.63
N VAL A 128 -10.58 -12.96 9.17
CA VAL A 128 -10.33 -13.18 7.75
C VAL A 128 -11.56 -13.79 7.07
N ALA A 129 -12.11 -14.87 7.63
CA ALA A 129 -13.28 -15.54 7.09
C ALA A 129 -14.50 -14.61 7.02
N THR A 130 -14.70 -13.80 8.06
CA THR A 130 -15.81 -12.84 8.12
C THR A 130 -15.70 -11.78 7.04
N VAL A 131 -14.53 -11.19 6.87
CA VAL A 131 -14.32 -10.14 5.87
C VAL A 131 -14.38 -10.71 4.45
N GLN A 132 -13.84 -11.90 4.22
CA GLN A 132 -13.99 -12.62 2.94
C GLN A 132 -15.46 -12.84 2.59
N ARG A 133 -16.27 -13.25 3.56
CA ARG A 133 -17.71 -13.44 3.37
C ARG A 133 -18.42 -12.13 3.02
N ILE A 134 -18.06 -11.04 3.68
CA ILE A 134 -18.61 -9.71 3.37
C ILE A 134 -18.23 -9.29 1.94
N ALA A 135 -16.96 -9.48 1.55
CA ALA A 135 -16.50 -9.18 0.20
C ALA A 135 -17.29 -9.97 -0.86
N SER A 136 -17.52 -11.26 -0.60
CA SER A 136 -18.35 -12.11 -1.48
C SER A 136 -19.77 -11.57 -1.64
N MET A 137 -20.41 -11.16 -0.55
CA MET A 137 -21.76 -10.59 -0.59
C MET A 137 -21.84 -9.23 -1.28
N MET A 138 -20.70 -8.55 -1.45
CA MET A 138 -20.61 -7.25 -2.13
C MET A 138 -20.03 -7.38 -3.55
N ASP A 139 -19.92 -8.60 -4.09
CA ASP A 139 -19.33 -8.87 -5.41
C ASP A 139 -17.90 -8.30 -5.56
N ALA A 140 -17.15 -8.28 -4.46
CA ALA A 140 -15.82 -7.68 -4.40
C ALA A 140 -14.66 -8.71 -4.42
N GLU A 141 -14.94 -9.97 -4.70
CA GLU A 141 -13.96 -11.06 -4.69
C GLU A 141 -12.86 -10.86 -5.72
N ASP A 142 -13.22 -10.36 -6.89
CA ASP A 142 -12.33 -10.18 -8.04
C ASP A 142 -11.73 -8.76 -8.13
N ILE A 143 -12.00 -7.91 -7.14
CA ILE A 143 -11.42 -6.58 -7.10
C ILE A 143 -9.94 -6.68 -6.73
N ASP A 144 -9.08 -6.10 -7.56
CA ASP A 144 -7.64 -6.03 -7.29
C ASP A 144 -7.39 -5.28 -5.98
N ALA A 145 -6.66 -5.94 -5.08
CA ALA A 145 -6.44 -5.44 -3.73
C ALA A 145 -4.96 -5.20 -3.46
N SER A 146 -4.57 -3.94 -3.56
CA SER A 146 -3.27 -3.51 -3.05
C SER A 146 -3.19 -3.79 -1.54
N PRO A 147 -2.02 -4.19 -1.02
CA PRO A 147 -1.82 -4.38 0.42
C PRO A 147 -1.93 -3.08 1.22
N PHE A 148 -2.19 -1.96 0.57
CA PHE A 148 -2.36 -0.67 1.20
C PHE A 148 -3.84 -0.28 1.24
N LEU A 149 -4.36 -0.01 2.45
CA LEU A 149 -5.73 0.44 2.63
C LEU A 149 -5.85 1.91 2.24
N GLU A 150 -6.33 2.16 1.04
CA GLU A 150 -6.54 3.51 0.51
C GLU A 150 -7.79 3.57 -0.35
N LEU A 151 -8.52 4.65 -0.20
CA LEU A 151 -9.57 5.02 -1.15
C LEU A 151 -8.92 5.85 -2.26
N GLY A 152 -8.92 5.30 -3.45
CA GLY A 152 -8.37 5.94 -4.64
C GLY A 152 -9.04 7.26 -4.99
#